data_cb3a05288ba7ffe27dfe95c42314c557
#
_entry.id   cb3a05288ba7ffe27dfe95c42314c557
#
_cell.length_a   1.000
_cell.length_b   1.000
_cell.length_c   1.000
_cell.angle_alpha   90.00
_cell.angle_beta   90.00
_cell.angle_gamma   90.00
#
_symmetry.space_group_name_H-M   'P 1'
#
loop_
_entity.id
_entity.type
_entity.pdbx_description
1 polymer ?
#
loop_
_entity_poly.entity_id
_entity_poly.type
_entity_poly.pdbx_seq_one_letter_code
_entity_poly.pdbx_strand_id
1 'polypeptide(L)'
;MQGNKGEWSESYAALRIIGDRKIFVADRSGAMNPNEWMNVLALMRRETRERLVSYRYDANDVDVVIAVNEDPVYRLPASEFVSLADRLLTEINRNKSSSFVVTDELESALRTVQVHSLKAKSDSKSDVTLSVLDPRSGVTRSEIGFSIKSELGQPPTLFNTATASAPIYRLHGMTAELAAEVNAVVTDKGKTAVEDRCRLMQQRGIVMEYVGYPAKGSCSPFAENLDLINPWLPAALAEVLRVWYLGGNMRTLPE
;
A
#
# COMPACT_ATOMS: atom_id res chain seq x y z
N MET A 1 3.40 17.46 12.14
CA MET A 1 3.11 16.68 10.88
C MET A 1 1.62 16.38 10.81
N GLN A 2 1.02 16.49 9.61
CA GLN A 2 -0.39 16.13 9.37
C GLN A 2 -0.44 14.93 8.43
N GLY A 3 -1.29 13.94 8.74
CA GLY A 3 -1.45 12.74 7.93
C GLY A 3 -2.81 12.07 8.13
N ASN A 4 -3.15 11.20 7.19
CA ASN A 4 -4.30 10.32 7.34
C ASN A 4 -3.95 9.07 8.17
N LYS A 5 -4.98 8.30 8.58
CA LYS A 5 -4.76 7.10 9.40
C LYS A 5 -3.82 6.09 8.76
N GLY A 6 -3.86 5.91 7.43
CA GLY A 6 -2.96 5.00 6.72
C GLY A 6 -1.51 5.45 6.83
N GLU A 7 -1.23 6.74 6.56
CA GLU A 7 0.12 7.32 6.64
C GLU A 7 0.71 7.23 8.06
N TRP A 8 -0.11 7.49 9.10
CA TRP A 8 0.30 7.29 10.49
C TRP A 8 0.55 5.82 10.82
N SER A 9 -0.26 4.91 10.25
CA SER A 9 -0.08 3.46 10.44
C SER A 9 1.19 2.93 9.81
N GLU A 10 1.65 3.50 8.69
CA GLU A 10 2.96 3.17 8.11
C GLU A 10 4.10 3.51 9.08
N SER A 11 4.04 4.70 9.71
CA SER A 11 5.01 5.09 10.72
C SER A 11 4.92 4.22 11.98
N TYR A 12 3.71 3.90 12.45
CA TYR A 12 3.49 2.97 13.55
C TYR A 12 4.12 1.60 13.28
N ALA A 13 3.83 1.03 12.11
CA ALA A 13 4.35 -0.29 11.74
C ALA A 13 5.88 -0.30 11.66
N ALA A 14 6.50 0.74 11.09
CA ALA A 14 7.94 0.89 11.04
C ALA A 14 8.57 0.91 12.45
N LEU A 15 8.02 1.74 13.36
CA LEU A 15 8.48 1.81 14.75
C LEU A 15 8.30 0.47 15.47
N ARG A 16 7.17 -0.20 15.26
CA ARG A 16 6.87 -1.48 15.89
C ARG A 16 7.81 -2.59 15.39
N ILE A 17 8.07 -2.64 14.08
CA ILE A 17 9.02 -3.57 13.47
C ILE A 17 10.43 -3.37 14.05
N ILE A 18 10.87 -2.11 14.21
CA ILE A 18 12.15 -1.80 14.82
C ILE A 18 12.18 -2.25 16.29
N GLY A 19 11.15 -1.91 17.06
CA GLY A 19 11.09 -2.25 18.48
C GLY A 19 11.02 -3.75 18.76
N ASP A 20 10.20 -4.49 18.01
CA ASP A 20 10.00 -5.93 18.18
C ASP A 20 11.11 -6.77 17.52
N ARG A 21 11.84 -6.21 16.55
CA ARG A 21 12.90 -6.90 15.78
C ARG A 21 12.39 -8.13 15.01
N LYS A 22 11.09 -8.18 14.77
CA LYS A 22 10.42 -9.32 14.16
C LYS A 22 9.30 -8.86 13.24
N ILE A 23 9.10 -9.61 12.17
CA ILE A 23 7.86 -9.62 11.41
C ILE A 23 7.30 -11.04 11.43
N PHE A 24 6.04 -11.17 11.83
CA PHE A 24 5.36 -12.45 11.88
C PHE A 24 4.80 -12.81 10.51
N VAL A 25 4.81 -14.09 10.20
CA VAL A 25 4.20 -14.63 8.99
C VAL A 25 2.71 -14.82 9.26
N ALA A 26 1.87 -14.49 8.27
CA ALA A 26 0.46 -14.81 8.35
C ALA A 26 0.20 -16.27 7.98
N ASP A 27 -0.79 -16.88 8.60
CA ASP A 27 -1.32 -18.17 8.18
C ASP A 27 -2.18 -18.03 6.90
N ARG A 28 -2.79 -19.14 6.45
CA ARG A 28 -3.64 -19.15 5.24
C ARG A 28 -4.90 -18.29 5.37
N SER A 29 -5.34 -17.98 6.58
CA SER A 29 -6.50 -17.10 6.84
C SER A 29 -6.11 -15.62 6.89
N GLY A 30 -4.82 -15.31 6.82
CA GLY A 30 -4.28 -13.96 7.01
C GLY A 30 -4.06 -13.59 8.48
N ALA A 31 -4.31 -14.50 9.43
CA ALA A 31 -4.04 -14.26 10.84
C ALA A 31 -2.55 -14.42 11.16
N MET A 32 -2.06 -13.64 12.13
CA MET A 32 -0.67 -13.71 12.59
C MET A 32 -0.38 -15.11 13.16
N ASN A 33 0.66 -15.76 12.62
CA ASN A 33 1.18 -17.00 13.19
C ASN A 33 2.30 -16.68 14.20
N PRO A 34 2.08 -16.84 15.52
CA PRO A 34 3.08 -16.50 16.54
C PRO A 34 4.31 -17.41 16.52
N ASN A 35 4.22 -18.55 15.84
CA ASN A 35 5.29 -19.54 15.75
C ASN A 35 6.20 -19.35 14.52
N GLU A 36 5.85 -18.43 13.65
CA GLU A 36 6.60 -18.16 12.42
C GLU A 36 6.90 -16.67 12.27
N TRP A 37 8.17 -16.34 12.27
CA TRP A 37 8.64 -14.96 12.12
C TRP A 37 9.95 -14.89 11.35
N MET A 38 10.28 -13.71 10.87
CA MET A 38 11.61 -13.34 10.40
C MET A 38 12.23 -12.33 11.37
N ASN A 39 13.50 -12.50 11.70
CA ASN A 39 14.24 -11.52 12.47
C ASN A 39 14.59 -10.33 11.58
N VAL A 40 14.33 -9.13 12.05
CA VAL A 40 14.68 -7.89 11.34
C VAL A 40 16.10 -7.48 11.75
N LEU A 41 16.99 -7.40 10.77
CA LEU A 41 18.38 -6.98 10.95
C LEU A 41 18.57 -5.47 10.73
N ALA A 42 17.80 -4.92 9.80
CA ALA A 42 17.77 -3.50 9.51
C ALA A 42 16.44 -3.09 8.88
N LEU A 43 16.04 -1.84 9.12
CA LEU A 43 14.95 -1.17 8.42
C LEU A 43 15.49 0.08 7.74
N MET A 44 15.15 0.28 6.49
CA MET A 44 15.50 1.47 5.72
C MET A 44 14.23 2.13 5.22
N ARG A 45 14.17 3.46 5.33
CA ARG A 45 13.06 4.29 4.87
C ARG A 45 13.58 5.49 4.11
N ARG A 46 13.14 5.64 2.87
CA ARG A 46 13.49 6.78 2.04
C ARG A 46 12.41 7.86 2.16
N GLU A 47 12.73 8.94 2.84
CA GLU A 47 11.79 10.06 3.02
C GLU A 47 11.80 11.03 1.84
N THR A 48 12.98 11.29 1.27
CA THR A 48 13.16 12.12 0.07
C THR A 48 14.21 11.51 -0.87
N ARG A 49 14.46 12.12 -2.04
CA ARG A 49 15.55 11.66 -2.93
C ARG A 49 16.90 11.66 -2.25
N GLU A 50 17.12 12.63 -1.35
CA GLU A 50 18.40 12.92 -0.73
C GLU A 50 18.48 12.42 0.72
N ARG A 51 17.36 11.87 1.26
CA ARG A 51 17.28 11.46 2.66
C ARG A 51 16.85 10.00 2.79
N LEU A 52 17.82 9.16 3.11
CA LEU A 52 17.62 7.76 3.50
C LEU A 52 17.88 7.64 5.00
N VAL A 53 16.92 7.15 5.75
CA VAL A 53 17.07 6.83 7.17
C VAL A 53 17.18 5.32 7.31
N SER A 54 18.19 4.86 8.03
CA SER A 54 18.38 3.45 8.35
C SER A 54 18.43 3.23 9.86
N TYR A 55 17.84 2.12 10.28
CA TYR A 55 17.79 1.65 11.65
C TYR A 55 18.42 0.26 11.68
N ARG A 56 19.51 0.11 12.42
CA ARG A 56 20.25 -1.15 12.54
C ARG A 56 20.52 -1.43 14.01
N TYR A 57 20.52 -2.69 14.39
CA TYR A 57 20.87 -3.07 15.75
C TYR A 57 22.38 -3.03 15.94
N ASP A 58 22.83 -2.63 17.13
CA ASP A 58 24.23 -2.68 17.48
C ASP A 58 24.72 -4.12 17.72
N ALA A 59 26.02 -4.29 17.94
CA ALA A 59 26.63 -5.60 18.14
C ALA A 59 26.10 -6.36 19.39
N ASN A 60 25.52 -5.63 20.35
CA ASN A 60 24.95 -6.19 21.58
C ASN A 60 23.44 -6.49 21.43
N ASP A 61 22.86 -6.15 20.29
CA ASP A 61 21.44 -6.36 19.99
C ASP A 61 20.47 -5.67 20.98
N VAL A 62 20.90 -4.63 21.68
CA VAL A 62 20.09 -3.90 22.65
C VAL A 62 19.64 -2.56 22.07
N ASP A 63 20.55 -1.84 21.46
CA ASP A 63 20.33 -0.51 20.93
C ASP A 63 20.14 -0.53 19.42
N VAL A 64 19.36 0.44 18.98
CA VAL A 64 19.16 0.76 17.55
C VAL A 64 20.04 1.95 17.21
N VAL A 65 20.94 1.76 16.27
CA VAL A 65 21.72 2.83 15.65
C VAL A 65 20.89 3.42 14.51
N ILE A 66 20.61 4.71 14.60
CA ILE A 66 19.89 5.46 13.57
C ILE A 66 20.93 6.21 12.74
N ALA A 67 20.93 6.01 11.43
CA ALA A 67 21.79 6.74 10.52
C ALA A 67 20.97 7.47 9.44
N VAL A 68 21.45 8.62 9.02
CA VAL A 68 20.91 9.41 7.92
C VAL A 68 21.96 9.47 6.83
N ASN A 69 21.63 8.94 5.64
CA ASN A 69 22.57 8.83 4.52
C ASN A 69 23.89 8.14 4.92
N GLU A 70 23.77 7.04 5.71
CA GLU A 70 24.87 6.24 6.26
C GLU A 70 25.61 6.87 7.46
N ASP A 71 25.40 8.15 7.75
CA ASP A 71 26.01 8.81 8.91
C ASP A 71 25.22 8.53 10.19
N PRO A 72 25.79 7.87 11.21
CA PRO A 72 25.12 7.63 12.48
C PRO A 72 24.79 8.95 13.20
N VAL A 73 23.53 9.15 13.57
CA VAL A 73 23.08 10.38 14.23
C VAL A 73 22.59 10.16 15.66
N TYR A 74 22.00 8.99 15.93
CA TYR A 74 21.48 8.62 17.25
C TYR A 74 21.67 7.15 17.54
N ARG A 75 21.65 6.84 18.85
CA ARG A 75 21.57 5.47 19.37
C ARG A 75 20.55 5.46 20.49
N LEU A 76 19.57 4.57 20.42
CA LEU A 76 18.46 4.47 21.37
C LEU A 76 18.12 2.99 21.62
N PRO A 77 17.68 2.63 22.85
CA PRO A 77 17.18 1.28 23.12
C PRO A 77 15.98 0.93 22.22
N ALA A 78 15.90 -0.33 21.80
CA ALA A 78 14.75 -0.81 20.99
C ALA A 78 13.39 -0.60 21.71
N SER A 79 13.39 -0.63 23.05
CA SER A 79 12.20 -0.36 23.89
C SER A 79 11.61 1.04 23.69
N GLU A 80 12.43 2.04 23.34
CA GLU A 80 11.94 3.39 23.05
C GLU A 80 11.06 3.40 21.79
N PHE A 81 11.40 2.59 20.79
CA PHE A 81 10.59 2.47 19.58
C PHE A 81 9.26 1.78 19.87
N VAL A 82 9.23 0.77 20.75
CA VAL A 82 7.98 0.14 21.21
C VAL A 82 7.09 1.17 21.91
N SER A 83 7.66 1.90 22.88
CA SER A 83 6.93 2.94 23.61
C SER A 83 6.37 4.02 22.70
N LEU A 84 7.16 4.46 21.73
CA LEU A 84 6.75 5.47 20.76
C LEU A 84 5.65 4.94 19.82
N ALA A 85 5.76 3.67 19.38
CA ALA A 85 4.73 3.02 18.60
C ALA A 85 3.39 2.92 19.35
N ASP A 86 3.41 2.52 20.62
CA ASP A 86 2.21 2.39 21.44
C ASP A 86 1.52 3.74 21.68
N ARG A 87 2.29 4.81 21.90
CA ARG A 87 1.77 6.17 21.97
C ARG A 87 1.13 6.60 20.65
N LEU A 88 1.79 6.33 19.54
CA LEU A 88 1.26 6.66 18.21
C LEU A 88 -0.02 5.89 17.90
N LEU A 89 -0.08 4.59 18.22
CA LEU A 89 -1.29 3.77 18.05
C LEU A 89 -2.47 4.32 18.87
N THR A 90 -2.19 4.77 20.08
CA THR A 90 -3.19 5.40 20.95
C THR A 90 -3.77 6.66 20.30
N GLU A 91 -2.93 7.52 19.72
CA GLU A 91 -3.38 8.72 19.00
C GLU A 91 -4.17 8.37 17.73
N ILE A 92 -3.73 7.37 16.94
CA ILE A 92 -4.46 6.92 15.75
C ILE A 92 -5.87 6.44 16.11
N ASN A 93 -6.00 5.64 17.18
CA ASN A 93 -7.28 5.09 17.62
C ASN A 93 -8.20 6.16 18.21
N ARG A 94 -7.65 7.14 18.93
CA ARG A 94 -8.40 8.25 19.55
C ARG A 94 -9.00 9.19 18.51
N ASN A 95 -8.30 9.41 17.39
CA ASN A 95 -8.74 10.33 16.37
C ASN A 95 -9.84 9.73 15.49
N LYS A 96 -10.98 10.45 15.42
CA LYS A 96 -12.12 10.08 14.56
C LYS A 96 -12.02 10.66 13.14
N SER A 97 -11.19 11.68 12.96
CA SER A 97 -10.98 12.32 11.66
C SER A 97 -10.17 11.44 10.71
N SER A 98 -10.43 11.54 9.42
CA SER A 98 -9.67 10.84 8.38
C SER A 98 -8.22 11.34 8.27
N SER A 99 -7.97 12.61 8.63
CA SER A 99 -6.64 13.23 8.69
C SER A 99 -6.53 14.04 9.97
N PHE A 100 -5.38 13.96 10.65
CA PHE A 100 -5.14 14.62 11.93
C PHE A 100 -3.66 14.94 12.14
N VAL A 101 -3.38 15.74 13.17
CA VAL A 101 -2.05 16.06 13.66
C VAL A 101 -1.91 15.41 15.04
N VAL A 102 -0.76 14.81 15.31
CA VAL A 102 -0.43 14.27 16.65
C VAL A 102 -0.02 15.41 17.60
N THR A 103 0.09 15.13 18.90
CA THR A 103 0.55 16.12 19.88
C THR A 103 1.98 16.56 19.58
N ASP A 104 2.34 17.78 20.00
CA ASP A 104 3.67 18.35 19.76
C ASP A 104 4.77 17.50 20.43
N GLU A 105 4.49 16.92 21.60
CA GLU A 105 5.42 16.02 22.31
C GLU A 105 5.65 14.74 21.51
N LEU A 106 4.61 14.16 20.91
CA LEU A 106 4.74 12.97 20.10
C LEU A 106 5.45 13.29 18.79
N GLU A 107 5.15 14.41 18.15
CA GLU A 107 5.85 14.86 16.96
C GLU A 107 7.34 15.10 17.23
N SER A 108 7.69 15.73 18.34
CA SER A 108 9.07 15.93 18.75
C SER A 108 9.81 14.61 18.95
N ALA A 109 9.18 13.62 19.63
CA ALA A 109 9.73 12.30 19.81
C ALA A 109 9.93 11.55 18.48
N LEU A 110 8.97 11.66 17.54
CA LEU A 110 9.10 11.08 16.20
C LEU A 110 10.28 11.70 15.43
N ARG A 111 10.48 13.01 15.54
CA ARG A 111 11.62 13.70 14.93
C ARG A 111 12.96 13.27 15.52
N THR A 112 13.02 12.99 16.83
CA THR A 112 14.22 12.45 17.48
C THR A 112 14.62 11.11 16.87
N VAL A 113 13.67 10.24 16.58
CA VAL A 113 13.93 8.97 15.87
C VAL A 113 13.96 9.13 14.35
N GLN A 114 14.15 10.34 13.85
CA GLN A 114 14.33 10.68 12.44
C GLN A 114 13.12 10.40 11.53
N VAL A 115 11.90 10.35 12.08
CA VAL A 115 10.66 10.36 11.30
C VAL A 115 10.26 11.80 11.02
N HIS A 116 10.59 12.33 9.84
CA HIS A 116 10.33 13.71 9.44
C HIS A 116 9.22 13.82 8.39
N SER A 117 8.90 12.74 7.71
CA SER A 117 7.83 12.64 6.72
C SER A 117 7.01 11.38 6.94
N LEU A 118 5.69 11.48 6.81
CA LEU A 118 4.80 10.32 6.88
C LEU A 118 4.75 9.55 5.55
N LYS A 119 4.97 10.25 4.44
CA LYS A 119 4.94 9.65 3.11
C LYS A 119 6.34 9.22 2.70
N ALA A 120 6.50 7.94 2.38
CA ALA A 120 7.60 7.52 1.55
C ALA A 120 7.46 8.19 0.17
N LYS A 121 8.57 8.45 -0.52
CA LYS A 121 8.50 9.09 -1.81
C LYS A 121 7.78 8.18 -2.83
N SER A 122 6.94 8.78 -3.68
CA SER A 122 6.13 8.08 -4.69
C SER A 122 6.92 7.24 -5.72
N ASP A 123 8.22 7.46 -5.83
CA ASP A 123 9.11 6.66 -6.70
C ASP A 123 9.51 5.34 -6.04
N SER A 124 9.32 5.18 -4.71
CA SER A 124 9.51 3.93 -4.00
C SER A 124 8.22 3.11 -4.09
N LYS A 125 8.29 1.90 -4.63
CA LYS A 125 7.16 0.97 -4.68
C LYS A 125 6.87 0.31 -3.32
N SER A 126 7.72 0.55 -2.32
CA SER A 126 7.63 -0.01 -0.96
C SER A 126 7.63 1.11 0.08
N ASP A 127 6.87 0.91 1.15
CA ASP A 127 6.77 1.86 2.27
C ASP A 127 8.01 1.77 3.16
N VAL A 128 8.56 0.55 3.33
CA VAL A 128 9.81 0.27 4.03
C VAL A 128 10.61 -0.81 3.29
N THR A 129 11.93 -0.77 3.46
CA THR A 129 12.85 -1.81 2.99
C THR A 129 13.50 -2.47 4.19
N LEU A 130 13.46 -3.79 4.27
CA LEU A 130 13.98 -4.56 5.39
C LEU A 130 15.14 -5.46 4.94
N SER A 131 16.11 -5.64 5.83
CA SER A 131 16.99 -6.79 5.82
C SER A 131 16.52 -7.77 6.89
N VAL A 132 16.26 -9.01 6.52
CA VAL A 132 15.66 -10.01 7.40
C VAL A 132 16.44 -11.32 7.38
N LEU A 133 16.42 -12.02 8.51
CA LEU A 133 16.92 -13.37 8.67
C LEU A 133 15.76 -14.32 8.97
N ASP A 134 15.58 -15.34 8.15
CA ASP A 134 14.67 -16.45 8.47
C ASP A 134 15.39 -17.40 9.45
N PRO A 135 14.94 -17.50 10.71
CA PRO A 135 15.61 -18.32 11.72
C PRO A 135 15.49 -19.83 11.45
N ARG A 136 14.56 -20.27 10.58
CA ARG A 136 14.38 -21.68 10.25
C ARG A 136 15.37 -22.17 9.20
N SER A 137 15.62 -21.34 8.19
CA SER A 137 16.54 -21.67 7.09
C SER A 137 17.94 -21.10 7.27
N GLY A 138 18.14 -20.13 8.20
CA GLY A 138 19.35 -19.37 8.34
C GLY A 138 19.63 -18.41 7.17
N VAL A 139 18.68 -18.24 6.26
CA VAL A 139 18.84 -17.40 5.06
C VAL A 139 18.61 -15.94 5.41
N THR A 140 19.63 -15.12 5.14
CA THR A 140 19.50 -13.66 5.18
C THR A 140 19.07 -13.13 3.82
N ARG A 141 18.07 -12.25 3.83
CA ARG A 141 17.61 -11.52 2.65
C ARG A 141 17.76 -10.03 2.91
N SER A 142 18.55 -9.37 2.09
CA SER A 142 18.78 -7.93 2.19
C SER A 142 17.85 -7.15 1.26
N GLU A 143 17.47 -5.97 1.70
CA GLU A 143 16.76 -4.95 0.90
C GLU A 143 15.44 -5.43 0.27
N ILE A 144 14.64 -6.17 1.04
CA ILE A 144 13.30 -6.55 0.60
C ILE A 144 12.33 -5.39 0.86
N GLY A 145 11.63 -4.94 -0.18
CA GLY A 145 10.56 -3.94 -0.07
C GLY A 145 9.28 -4.52 0.49
N PHE A 146 8.69 -3.83 1.46
CA PHE A 146 7.39 -4.17 2.04
C PHE A 146 6.42 -3.01 1.88
N SER A 147 5.18 -3.33 1.51
CA SER A 147 4.06 -2.38 1.56
C SER A 147 3.21 -2.66 2.78
N ILE A 148 2.89 -1.59 3.51
CA ILE A 148 2.09 -1.64 4.74
C ILE A 148 0.63 -1.37 4.37
N LYS A 149 -0.27 -2.25 4.78
CA LYS A 149 -1.71 -2.10 4.61
C LYS A 149 -2.37 -2.05 5.97
N SER A 150 -2.99 -0.91 6.29
CA SER A 150 -3.61 -0.67 7.58
C SER A 150 -5.10 -0.96 7.54
N GLU A 151 -5.61 -1.61 8.58
CA GLU A 151 -7.04 -1.81 8.84
C GLU A 151 -7.60 -0.77 9.82
N LEU A 152 -6.77 0.17 10.31
CA LEU A 152 -7.17 1.19 11.28
C LEU A 152 -8.00 2.35 10.67
N GLY A 153 -8.13 2.37 9.35
CA GLY A 153 -8.86 3.39 8.59
C GLY A 153 -9.93 2.80 7.69
N GLN A 154 -9.98 3.29 6.45
CA GLN A 154 -10.77 2.66 5.41
C GLN A 154 -10.15 1.31 5.05
N PRO A 155 -10.95 0.31 4.66
CA PRO A 155 -10.42 -0.97 4.21
C PRO A 155 -9.31 -0.79 3.18
N PRO A 156 -8.19 -1.51 3.30
CA PRO A 156 -7.10 -1.37 2.35
C PRO A 156 -7.55 -1.83 0.96
N THR A 157 -7.17 -1.07 -0.06
CA THR A 157 -7.41 -1.46 -1.44
C THR A 157 -6.25 -2.32 -1.95
N LEU A 158 -6.58 -3.44 -2.60
CA LEU A 158 -5.57 -4.31 -3.22
C LEU A 158 -4.89 -3.61 -4.41
N PHE A 159 -5.65 -2.78 -5.11
CA PHE A 159 -5.18 -2.05 -6.30
C PHE A 159 -5.33 -0.55 -6.08
N ASN A 160 -4.26 0.18 -6.35
CA ASN A 160 -4.36 1.63 -6.50
C ASN A 160 -5.01 1.94 -7.85
N THR A 161 -6.00 2.83 -7.84
CA THR A 161 -6.60 3.36 -9.06
C THR A 161 -5.57 4.24 -9.79
N ALA A 162 -4.88 3.64 -10.74
CA ALA A 162 -3.95 4.33 -11.62
C ALA A 162 -4.28 3.99 -13.06
N THR A 163 -3.93 4.86 -14.00
CA THR A 163 -4.13 4.59 -15.44
C THR A 163 -3.51 3.26 -15.84
N ALA A 164 -2.34 2.91 -15.28
CA ALA A 164 -1.64 1.66 -15.58
C ALA A 164 -2.39 0.40 -15.15
N SER A 165 -3.27 0.48 -14.14
CA SER A 165 -4.06 -0.65 -13.62
C SER A 165 -5.52 -0.63 -14.11
N ALA A 166 -5.88 0.29 -15.00
CA ALA A 166 -7.22 0.35 -15.57
C ALA A 166 -7.31 -0.60 -16.79
N PRO A 167 -8.20 -1.61 -16.80
CA PRO A 167 -8.37 -2.47 -17.96
C PRO A 167 -8.92 -1.70 -19.16
N ILE A 168 -8.49 -2.09 -20.34
CA ILE A 168 -8.93 -1.53 -21.62
C ILE A 168 -9.96 -2.47 -22.22
N TYR A 169 -11.11 -1.89 -22.65
CA TYR A 169 -12.16 -2.63 -23.34
C TYR A 169 -12.38 -2.07 -24.74
N ARG A 170 -12.56 -2.96 -25.70
CA ARG A 170 -13.10 -2.64 -27.01
C ARG A 170 -14.62 -2.61 -26.93
N LEU A 171 -15.23 -1.56 -27.47
CA LEU A 171 -16.67 -1.38 -27.46
C LEU A 171 -17.25 -1.77 -28.82
N HIS A 172 -17.99 -2.87 -28.86
CA HIS A 172 -18.68 -3.32 -30.08
C HIS A 172 -20.08 -2.70 -30.15
N GLY A 173 -20.45 -2.19 -31.33
CA GLY A 173 -21.72 -1.53 -31.55
C GLY A 173 -21.76 -0.04 -31.18
N MET A 174 -20.62 0.55 -30.81
CA MET A 174 -20.55 1.97 -30.50
C MET A 174 -20.56 2.82 -31.78
N THR A 175 -21.49 3.79 -31.85
CA THR A 175 -21.52 4.81 -32.90
C THR A 175 -21.04 6.15 -32.36
N ALA A 176 -20.78 7.13 -33.23
CA ALA A 176 -20.33 8.46 -32.82
C ALA A 176 -21.42 9.18 -31.98
N GLU A 177 -22.71 9.02 -32.34
CA GLU A 177 -23.85 9.59 -31.64
C GLU A 177 -23.96 8.98 -30.23
N LEU A 178 -23.86 7.65 -30.13
CA LEU A 178 -23.95 6.95 -28.87
C LEU A 178 -22.73 7.25 -27.97
N ALA A 179 -21.55 7.42 -28.55
CA ALA A 179 -20.37 7.86 -27.81
C ALA A 179 -20.57 9.27 -27.22
N ALA A 180 -21.20 10.18 -27.99
CA ALA A 180 -21.55 11.51 -27.50
C ALA A 180 -22.56 11.44 -26.34
N GLU A 181 -23.61 10.59 -26.46
CA GLU A 181 -24.61 10.35 -25.41
C GLU A 181 -23.96 9.82 -24.14
N VAL A 182 -23.12 8.79 -24.24
CA VAL A 182 -22.39 8.20 -23.09
C VAL A 182 -21.44 9.20 -22.44
N ASN A 183 -20.72 9.99 -23.22
CA ASN A 183 -19.80 10.99 -22.71
C ASN A 183 -20.49 12.18 -22.02
N ALA A 184 -21.73 12.47 -22.39
CA ALA A 184 -22.54 13.51 -21.76
C ALA A 184 -23.05 13.10 -20.36
N VAL A 185 -23.02 11.81 -20.00
CA VAL A 185 -23.42 11.35 -18.66
C VAL A 185 -22.39 11.82 -17.62
N VAL A 186 -22.88 12.64 -16.68
CA VAL A 186 -22.10 13.17 -15.54
C VAL A 186 -22.94 13.04 -14.27
N THR A 187 -22.26 13.06 -13.11
CA THR A 187 -22.97 13.11 -11.81
C THR A 187 -23.59 14.50 -11.59
N ASP A 188 -24.52 14.63 -10.63
CA ASP A 188 -25.12 15.90 -10.20
C ASP A 188 -24.07 16.97 -9.83
N LYS A 189 -22.86 16.55 -9.49
CA LYS A 189 -21.71 17.44 -9.19
C LYS A 189 -20.81 17.69 -10.41
N GLY A 190 -21.26 17.34 -11.63
CA GLY A 190 -20.48 17.50 -12.85
C GLY A 190 -19.28 16.55 -13.01
N LYS A 191 -19.16 15.52 -12.16
CA LYS A 191 -18.12 14.50 -12.25
C LYS A 191 -18.54 13.36 -13.17
N THR A 192 -17.56 12.70 -13.79
CA THR A 192 -17.81 11.51 -14.61
C THR A 192 -18.46 10.40 -13.78
N ALA A 193 -19.60 9.92 -14.26
CA ALA A 193 -20.35 8.81 -13.66
C ALA A 193 -20.03 7.51 -14.39
N VAL A 194 -18.97 6.80 -13.97
CA VAL A 194 -18.50 5.58 -14.65
C VAL A 194 -19.58 4.49 -14.64
N GLU A 195 -20.23 4.26 -13.49
CA GLU A 195 -21.32 3.28 -13.37
C GLU A 195 -22.50 3.58 -14.29
N ASP A 196 -22.94 4.85 -14.32
CA ASP A 196 -24.06 5.27 -15.14
C ASP A 196 -23.73 5.16 -16.64
N ARG A 197 -22.51 5.49 -17.03
CA ARG A 197 -22.00 5.29 -18.40
C ARG A 197 -21.97 3.81 -18.79
N CYS A 198 -21.46 2.95 -17.91
CA CYS A 198 -21.43 1.50 -18.14
C CYS A 198 -22.85 0.95 -18.27
N ARG A 199 -23.76 1.38 -17.39
CA ARG A 199 -25.18 0.97 -17.42
C ARG A 199 -25.87 1.44 -18.69
N LEU A 200 -25.63 2.67 -19.12
CA LEU A 200 -26.18 3.19 -20.39
C LEU A 200 -25.66 2.38 -21.59
N MET A 201 -24.35 2.10 -21.65
CA MET A 201 -23.80 1.25 -22.70
C MET A 201 -24.46 -0.12 -22.75
N GLN A 202 -24.66 -0.75 -21.59
CA GLN A 202 -25.37 -2.04 -21.50
C GLN A 202 -26.80 -1.94 -22.00
N GLN A 203 -27.55 -0.91 -21.60
CA GLN A 203 -28.92 -0.67 -22.07
C GLN A 203 -29.03 -0.46 -23.59
N ARG A 204 -27.98 0.10 -24.18
CA ARG A 204 -27.86 0.31 -25.64
C ARG A 204 -27.32 -0.91 -26.39
N GLY A 205 -27.10 -2.03 -25.71
CA GLY A 205 -26.60 -3.27 -26.31
C GLY A 205 -25.10 -3.25 -26.68
N ILE A 206 -24.32 -2.32 -26.11
CA ILE A 206 -22.87 -2.26 -26.32
C ILE A 206 -22.21 -3.42 -25.59
N VAL A 207 -21.41 -4.19 -26.33
CA VAL A 207 -20.59 -5.27 -25.76
C VAL A 207 -19.19 -4.76 -25.46
N MET A 208 -18.75 -4.96 -24.21
CA MET A 208 -17.43 -4.61 -23.74
C MET A 208 -16.53 -5.84 -23.76
N GLU A 209 -15.59 -5.89 -24.67
CA GLU A 209 -14.58 -6.95 -24.80
C GLU A 209 -13.26 -6.51 -24.14
N TYR A 210 -12.78 -7.26 -23.18
CA TYR A 210 -11.47 -7.00 -22.58
C TYR A 210 -10.36 -7.22 -23.62
N VAL A 211 -9.44 -6.26 -23.76
CA VAL A 211 -8.33 -6.32 -24.72
C VAL A 211 -6.94 -6.19 -24.08
N GLY A 212 -6.88 -5.81 -22.81
CA GLY A 212 -5.60 -5.71 -22.09
C GLY A 212 -5.55 -4.58 -21.08
N TYR A 213 -4.34 -4.25 -20.65
CA TYR A 213 -4.02 -3.10 -19.80
C TYR A 213 -3.11 -2.12 -20.55
N PRO A 214 -3.04 -0.84 -20.13
CA PRO A 214 -2.20 0.15 -20.77
C PRO A 214 -0.74 -0.31 -20.80
N ALA A 215 -0.13 -0.28 -21.98
CA ALA A 215 1.26 -0.64 -22.20
C ALA A 215 2.17 0.58 -22.01
N LYS A 216 3.38 0.33 -21.51
CA LYS A 216 4.50 1.27 -21.55
C LYS A 216 5.56 0.67 -22.48
N GLY A 217 5.64 1.16 -23.72
CA GLY A 217 6.38 0.49 -24.78
C GLY A 217 5.62 -0.72 -25.30
N SER A 218 6.26 -1.89 -25.38
CA SER A 218 5.70 -3.14 -25.90
C SER A 218 4.93 -3.98 -24.87
N CYS A 219 5.00 -3.65 -23.60
CA CYS A 219 4.42 -4.45 -22.51
C CYS A 219 3.66 -3.62 -21.47
N SER A 220 2.79 -4.29 -20.72
CA SER A 220 2.11 -3.73 -19.55
C SER A 220 2.71 -4.33 -18.29
N PRO A 221 3.55 -3.60 -17.52
CA PRO A 221 4.16 -4.13 -16.30
C PRO A 221 3.13 -4.60 -15.26
N PHE A 222 1.94 -4.00 -15.26
CA PHE A 222 0.85 -4.42 -14.38
C PHE A 222 0.30 -5.79 -14.80
N ALA A 223 0.01 -6.00 -16.10
CA ALA A 223 -0.47 -7.28 -16.61
C ALA A 223 0.59 -8.37 -16.43
N GLU A 224 1.85 -8.09 -16.75
CA GLU A 224 2.97 -9.04 -16.57
C GLU A 224 3.12 -9.50 -15.12
N ASN A 225 3.01 -8.58 -14.14
CA ASN A 225 3.06 -8.95 -12.73
C ASN A 225 1.89 -9.84 -12.31
N LEU A 226 0.70 -9.64 -12.89
CA LEU A 226 -0.46 -10.51 -12.66
C LEU A 226 -0.28 -11.87 -13.32
N ASP A 227 0.25 -11.90 -14.54
CA ASP A 227 0.56 -13.13 -15.28
C ASP A 227 1.57 -14.04 -14.55
N LEU A 228 2.54 -13.45 -13.85
CA LEU A 228 3.47 -14.17 -12.99
C LEU A 228 2.79 -14.91 -11.83
N ILE A 229 1.65 -14.39 -11.35
CA ILE A 229 0.85 -15.03 -10.31
C ILE A 229 -0.03 -16.12 -10.95
N ASN A 230 -0.78 -15.73 -11.98
CA ASN A 230 -1.65 -16.63 -12.74
C ASN A 230 -1.99 -16.00 -14.10
N PRO A 231 -1.79 -16.71 -15.24
CA PRO A 231 -2.05 -16.18 -16.58
C PRO A 231 -3.50 -15.75 -16.85
N TRP A 232 -4.46 -16.22 -16.06
CA TRP A 232 -5.86 -15.83 -16.17
C TRP A 232 -6.22 -14.60 -15.34
N LEU A 233 -5.34 -14.21 -14.42
CA LEU A 233 -5.64 -13.16 -13.45
C LEU A 233 -5.89 -11.77 -14.08
N PRO A 234 -5.17 -11.32 -15.12
CA PRO A 234 -5.47 -10.05 -15.78
C PRO A 234 -6.88 -9.99 -16.34
N ALA A 235 -7.31 -11.03 -17.05
CA ALA A 235 -8.66 -11.10 -17.62
C ALA A 235 -9.75 -11.25 -16.56
N ALA A 236 -9.49 -12.08 -15.54
CA ALA A 236 -10.43 -12.26 -14.42
C ALA A 236 -10.67 -10.96 -13.66
N LEU A 237 -9.62 -10.19 -13.37
CA LEU A 237 -9.76 -8.89 -12.71
C LEU A 237 -10.51 -7.87 -13.57
N ALA A 238 -10.25 -7.84 -14.88
CA ALA A 238 -10.99 -6.98 -15.78
C ALA A 238 -12.48 -7.33 -15.78
N GLU A 239 -12.83 -8.62 -15.80
CA GLU A 239 -14.22 -9.07 -15.75
C GLU A 239 -14.89 -8.73 -14.42
N VAL A 240 -14.22 -8.93 -13.29
CA VAL A 240 -14.72 -8.53 -11.96
C VAL A 240 -15.04 -7.02 -11.93
N LEU A 241 -14.15 -6.18 -12.44
CA LEU A 241 -14.37 -4.73 -12.50
C LEU A 241 -15.53 -4.37 -13.44
N ARG A 242 -15.64 -5.02 -14.60
CA ARG A 242 -16.74 -4.81 -15.53
C ARG A 242 -18.07 -5.13 -14.88
N VAL A 243 -18.20 -6.28 -14.24
CA VAL A 243 -19.43 -6.70 -13.53
C VAL A 243 -19.75 -5.76 -12.39
N TRP A 244 -18.75 -5.32 -11.63
CA TRP A 244 -18.93 -4.33 -10.57
C TRP A 244 -19.56 -3.02 -11.08
N TYR A 245 -18.99 -2.44 -12.15
CA TYR A 245 -19.51 -1.19 -12.73
C TYR A 245 -20.87 -1.35 -13.43
N LEU A 246 -21.28 -2.57 -13.78
CA LEU A 246 -22.62 -2.88 -14.29
C LEU A 246 -23.66 -3.11 -13.18
N GLY A 247 -23.29 -2.88 -11.91
CA GLY A 247 -24.19 -3.01 -10.77
C GLY A 247 -24.26 -4.43 -10.18
N GLY A 248 -23.29 -5.28 -10.51
CA GLY A 248 -23.13 -6.60 -9.90
C GLY A 248 -22.66 -6.48 -8.45
N ASN A 249 -23.43 -7.02 -7.51
CA ASN A 249 -23.06 -7.09 -6.09
C ASN A 249 -22.07 -8.24 -5.83
N MET A 250 -20.92 -8.23 -6.50
CA MET A 250 -19.86 -9.20 -6.19
C MET A 250 -19.06 -8.70 -4.97
N ARG A 251 -19.58 -8.93 -3.76
CA ARG A 251 -18.84 -8.72 -2.51
C ARG A 251 -17.89 -9.87 -2.18
N THR A 252 -18.07 -11.02 -2.84
CA THR A 252 -17.23 -12.21 -2.73
C THR A 252 -17.06 -12.82 -4.09
N LEU A 253 -15.86 -13.33 -4.40
CA LEU A 253 -15.68 -14.20 -5.56
C LEU A 253 -16.51 -15.47 -5.33
N PRO A 254 -17.21 -16.01 -6.35
CA PRO A 254 -17.82 -17.32 -6.21
C PRO A 254 -16.76 -18.35 -5.85
N GLU A 255 -17.07 -19.28 -4.94
CA GLU A 255 -16.24 -20.41 -4.55
C GLU A 255 -15.92 -21.32 -5.74
#